data_4588c480a71aa45e65cc16d235f1356f
#
_entry.id   4588c480a71aa45e65cc16d235f1356f
#
_cell.length_a   1.000
_cell.length_b   1.000
_cell.length_c   1.000
_cell.angle_alpha   90.00
_cell.angle_beta   90.00
_cell.angle_gamma   90.00
#
_symmetry.space_group_name_H-M   'P 1'
#
loop_
_entity.id
_entity.type
_entity.pdbx_description
1 polymer ?
#
loop_
_entity_poly.entity_id
_entity_poly.type
_entity_poly.pdbx_seq_one_letter_code
_entity_poly.pdbx_strand_id
1 'polypeptide(L)'
;MPLSPMRVAFRCLFSALLLAPLFLASGCGRSGEPFPVRAFLSAPDNLLGNRYELEAEIDAQLNWREGLGRLIAVRTLRDSARLPVFIADSMKANLLVGQRYRFEVSVRKGGLLYVENLKKL
;
A
#
# COMPACT_ATOMS: atom_id res chain seq x y z
N MET A 1 6.43 -21.41 53.42
CA MET A 1 7.44 -21.86 52.57
C MET A 1 6.91 -22.18 51.20
N PRO A 2 6.00 -23.00 51.07
CA PRO A 2 5.51 -23.38 49.74
C PRO A 2 4.90 -22.26 48.94
N LEU A 3 4.76 -21.14 49.53
CA LEU A 3 4.12 -20.03 48.83
C LEU A 3 4.95 -19.43 47.72
N SER A 4 6.23 -19.48 47.86
CA SER A 4 7.11 -18.89 46.86
C SER A 4 6.92 -19.41 45.47
N PRO A 5 6.84 -20.70 45.26
CA PRO A 5 6.71 -21.20 43.90
C PRO A 5 5.42 -20.77 43.24
N MET A 6 4.41 -20.64 44.00
CA MET A 6 3.15 -20.22 43.43
C MET A 6 3.20 -18.81 42.88
N ARG A 7 3.83 -17.97 43.59
CA ARG A 7 3.96 -16.60 43.13
C ARG A 7 4.75 -16.51 41.84
N VAL A 8 5.74 -17.31 41.72
CA VAL A 8 6.56 -17.31 40.55
C VAL A 8 5.74 -17.71 39.32
N ALA A 9 4.98 -18.77 39.44
CA ALA A 9 4.16 -19.21 38.37
C ALA A 9 3.15 -18.14 37.93
N PHE A 10 2.67 -17.47 38.91
CA PHE A 10 1.71 -16.44 38.70
C PHE A 10 2.28 -15.33 37.82
N ARG A 11 3.50 -14.93 38.11
CA ARG A 11 4.13 -13.90 37.33
C ARG A 11 4.38 -14.33 35.90
N CYS A 12 4.70 -15.55 35.66
CA CYS A 12 4.94 -16.04 34.32
C CYS A 12 3.71 -15.94 33.47
N LEU A 13 2.60 -16.31 34.02
CA LEU A 13 1.34 -16.21 33.29
C LEU A 13 1.03 -14.79 32.89
N PHE A 14 1.28 -13.93 33.80
CA PHE A 14 1.03 -12.54 33.60
C PHE A 14 1.82 -11.99 32.42
N SER A 15 3.06 -12.35 32.35
CA SER A 15 3.91 -11.90 31.25
C SER A 15 3.39 -12.40 29.90
N ALA A 16 2.98 -13.61 29.86
CA ALA A 16 2.49 -14.17 28.60
C ALA A 16 1.28 -13.41 28.07
N LEU A 17 0.43 -13.01 28.94
CA LEU A 17 -0.76 -12.28 28.54
C LEU A 17 -0.41 -10.92 27.95
N LEU A 18 0.60 -10.28 28.44
CA LEU A 18 0.97 -8.98 27.94
C LEU A 18 1.50 -9.05 26.52
N LEU A 19 2.18 -10.10 26.18
CA LEU A 19 2.75 -10.22 24.86
C LEU A 19 1.71 -10.41 23.77
N ALA A 20 0.70 -11.18 24.04
CA ALA A 20 -0.30 -11.48 23.03
C ALA A 20 -0.97 -10.23 22.43
N PRO A 21 -1.41 -9.29 23.22
CA PRO A 21 -2.04 -8.10 22.66
C PRO A 21 -1.12 -7.29 21.76
N LEU A 22 0.15 -7.30 22.05
CA LEU A 22 1.10 -6.55 21.25
C LEU A 22 1.19 -7.08 19.84
N PHE A 23 1.18 -8.37 19.67
CA PHE A 23 1.22 -8.96 18.35
C PHE A 23 0.00 -8.59 17.54
N LEU A 24 -1.14 -8.65 18.15
CA LEU A 24 -2.36 -8.32 17.45
C LEU A 24 -2.35 -6.87 16.97
N ALA A 25 -1.89 -5.99 17.81
CA ALA A 25 -1.84 -4.60 17.47
C ALA A 25 -0.94 -4.34 16.27
N SER A 26 0.21 -4.99 16.25
CA SER A 26 1.12 -4.75 15.14
C SER A 26 0.58 -5.35 13.86
N GLY A 27 -0.21 -6.41 13.91
CA GLY A 27 -0.77 -6.99 12.72
C GLY A 27 -1.79 -6.11 12.02
N CYS A 28 -2.38 -5.19 12.72
CA CYS A 28 -3.42 -4.38 12.16
C CYS A 28 -2.95 -3.24 11.30
N GLY A 29 -1.73 -2.83 11.40
CA GLY A 29 -1.32 -1.60 10.80
C GLY A 29 -0.69 -1.70 9.46
N ARG A 30 -0.77 -2.85 8.79
CA ARG A 30 0.07 -2.96 7.67
C ARG A 30 -0.44 -2.45 6.39
N SER A 31 -1.72 -2.26 6.20
CA SER A 31 -2.21 -1.69 4.96
C SER A 31 -1.79 -0.23 4.91
N GLY A 32 -1.49 0.29 3.77
CA GLY A 32 -1.14 1.68 3.66
C GLY A 32 0.34 1.98 3.74
N GLU A 33 1.17 0.99 3.50
CA GLU A 33 2.60 1.24 3.42
C GLU A 33 2.88 2.19 2.27
N PRO A 34 3.64 3.28 2.49
CA PRO A 34 3.86 4.27 1.43
C PRO A 34 4.69 3.71 0.29
N PHE A 35 4.36 4.15 -0.91
CA PHE A 35 5.04 3.69 -2.10
C PHE A 35 6.49 4.15 -2.14
N PRO A 36 7.46 3.23 -2.28
CA PRO A 36 8.86 3.59 -2.28
C PRO A 36 9.33 4.02 -3.68
N VAL A 37 9.21 5.29 -3.98
CA VAL A 37 9.48 5.81 -5.32
C VAL A 37 10.89 5.50 -5.80
N ARG A 38 11.89 5.75 -4.96
CA ARG A 38 13.26 5.54 -5.37
C ARG A 38 13.59 4.08 -5.64
N ALA A 39 13.12 3.22 -4.76
CA ALA A 39 13.36 1.78 -4.93
C ALA A 39 12.68 1.28 -6.20
N PHE A 40 11.50 1.78 -6.48
CA PHE A 40 10.78 1.38 -7.67
C PHE A 40 11.49 1.84 -8.94
N LEU A 41 11.96 3.07 -8.96
CA LEU A 41 12.65 3.60 -10.14
C LEU A 41 13.99 2.92 -10.37
N SER A 42 14.65 2.48 -9.31
CA SER A 42 15.93 1.81 -9.43
C SER A 42 15.81 0.37 -9.87
N ALA A 43 14.89 -0.38 -9.26
CA ALA A 43 14.76 -1.80 -9.53
C ALA A 43 13.32 -2.24 -9.25
N PRO A 44 12.42 -1.98 -10.18
CA PRO A 44 11.01 -2.30 -9.95
C PRO A 44 10.76 -3.80 -9.71
N ASP A 45 11.56 -4.66 -10.32
CA ASP A 45 11.36 -6.10 -10.14
C ASP A 45 11.57 -6.57 -8.71
N ASN A 46 12.34 -5.82 -7.93
CA ASN A 46 12.54 -6.19 -6.53
C ASN A 46 11.28 -5.99 -5.69
N LEU A 47 10.33 -5.24 -6.21
CA LEU A 47 9.07 -4.95 -5.52
C LEU A 47 7.90 -5.73 -6.08
N LEU A 48 8.17 -6.64 -7.01
CA LEU A 48 7.13 -7.36 -7.71
C LEU A 48 6.18 -8.06 -6.75
N GLY A 49 4.89 -7.87 -6.95
CA GLY A 49 3.87 -8.47 -6.12
C GLY A 49 3.54 -7.69 -4.86
N ASN A 50 4.34 -6.72 -4.51
CA ASN A 50 4.07 -5.92 -3.32
C ASN A 50 2.97 -4.91 -3.57
N ARG A 51 2.31 -4.50 -2.49
CA ARG A 51 1.23 -3.53 -2.53
C ARG A 51 1.61 -2.32 -1.70
N TYR A 52 1.23 -1.16 -2.20
CA TYR A 52 1.58 0.10 -1.54
C TYR A 52 0.44 1.10 -1.68
N GLU A 53 0.48 2.12 -0.83
CA GLU A 53 -0.43 3.25 -0.91
C GLU A 53 0.30 4.41 -1.58
N LEU A 54 -0.30 4.96 -2.62
CA LEU A 54 0.31 6.03 -3.40
C LEU A 54 -0.67 7.20 -3.47
N GLU A 55 -0.26 8.34 -2.94
CA GLU A 55 -1.04 9.57 -3.09
C GLU A 55 -0.47 10.39 -4.23
N ALA A 56 -1.32 10.69 -5.20
CA ALA A 56 -0.85 11.32 -6.41
C ALA A 56 -1.94 12.12 -7.10
N GLU A 57 -1.50 13.02 -7.95
CA GLU A 57 -2.38 13.85 -8.77
C GLU A 57 -2.36 13.33 -10.20
N ILE A 58 -3.51 13.31 -10.83
CA ILE A 58 -3.62 12.89 -12.22
C ILE A 58 -2.94 13.94 -13.09
N ASP A 59 -1.95 13.53 -13.85
CA ASP A 59 -1.17 14.43 -14.70
C ASP A 59 -1.62 14.37 -16.16
N ALA A 60 -1.77 13.15 -16.71
CA ALA A 60 -2.19 12.99 -18.08
C ALA A 60 -2.70 11.58 -18.34
N GLN A 61 -3.59 11.44 -19.29
CA GLN A 61 -3.98 10.13 -19.76
C GLN A 61 -3.04 9.76 -20.90
N LEU A 62 -2.31 8.67 -20.74
CA LEU A 62 -1.31 8.25 -21.72
C LEU A 62 -1.90 7.35 -22.79
N ASN A 63 -2.76 6.44 -22.39
CA ASN A 63 -3.35 5.50 -23.33
C ASN A 63 -4.64 4.95 -22.73
N TRP A 64 -5.53 4.48 -23.61
CA TRP A 64 -6.78 3.88 -23.17
C TRP A 64 -7.14 2.77 -24.13
N ARG A 65 -7.46 1.62 -23.58
CA ARG A 65 -7.96 0.50 -24.36
C ARG A 65 -9.35 0.15 -23.86
N GLU A 66 -10.31 0.31 -24.74
CA GLU A 66 -11.70 0.01 -24.42
C GLU A 66 -11.83 -1.43 -23.98
N GLY A 67 -12.53 -1.66 -22.88
CA GLY A 67 -12.71 -2.99 -22.31
C GLY A 67 -11.59 -3.45 -21.40
N LEU A 68 -10.44 -2.77 -21.39
CA LEU A 68 -9.31 -3.12 -20.54
C LEU A 68 -9.08 -2.07 -19.47
N GLY A 69 -8.70 -0.88 -19.88
CA GLY A 69 -8.39 0.17 -18.92
C GLY A 69 -7.55 1.28 -19.48
N ARG A 70 -7.09 2.15 -18.60
CA ARG A 70 -6.35 3.35 -18.94
C ARG A 70 -4.98 3.33 -18.32
N LEU A 71 -4.00 3.76 -19.10
CA LEU A 71 -2.67 4.02 -18.59
C LEU A 71 -2.59 5.51 -18.34
N ILE A 72 -2.33 5.88 -17.12
CA ILE A 72 -2.39 7.27 -16.67
C ILE A 72 -1.08 7.65 -16.02
N ALA A 73 -0.57 8.84 -16.37
CA ALA A 73 0.56 9.39 -15.67
C ALA A 73 0.06 10.14 -14.45
N VAL A 74 0.63 9.83 -13.31
CA VAL A 74 0.32 10.53 -12.07
C VAL A 74 1.59 11.16 -11.52
N ARG A 75 1.45 12.22 -10.74
CA ARG A 75 2.57 12.87 -10.08
C ARG A 75 2.39 12.69 -8.58
N THR A 76 3.37 12.08 -7.95
CA THR A 76 3.28 11.80 -6.52
C THR A 76 3.26 13.10 -5.73
N LEU A 77 2.43 13.15 -4.70
CA LEU A 77 2.31 14.36 -3.90
C LEU A 77 3.54 14.60 -3.04
N ARG A 78 4.18 13.54 -2.61
CA ARG A 78 5.34 13.65 -1.74
C ARG A 78 6.61 14.02 -2.50
N ASP A 79 6.87 13.35 -3.60
CA ASP A 79 8.15 13.44 -4.29
C ASP A 79 8.06 14.13 -5.64
N SER A 80 6.89 14.48 -6.10
CA SER A 80 6.65 15.04 -7.43
C SER A 80 7.19 14.16 -8.55
N ALA A 81 7.26 12.87 -8.31
CA ALA A 81 7.72 11.93 -9.32
C ALA A 81 6.57 11.57 -10.23
N ARG A 82 6.85 11.45 -11.51
CA ARG A 82 5.84 11.08 -12.50
C ARG A 82 5.90 9.58 -12.72
N LEU A 83 4.77 8.92 -12.53
CA LEU A 83 4.68 7.46 -12.61
C LEU A 83 3.51 7.06 -13.47
N PRO A 84 3.65 5.98 -14.27
CA PRO A 84 2.50 5.43 -14.99
C PRO A 84 1.76 4.44 -14.10
N VAL A 85 0.45 4.55 -14.07
CA VAL A 85 -0.39 3.60 -13.36
C VAL A 85 -1.48 3.09 -14.30
N PHE A 86 -1.88 1.86 -14.12
CA PHE A 86 -2.95 1.26 -14.91
C PHE A 86 -4.22 1.17 -14.07
N ILE A 87 -5.31 1.71 -14.61
CA ILE A 87 -6.61 1.68 -13.93
C ILE A 87 -7.58 0.95 -14.83
N ALA A 88 -8.08 -0.19 -14.36
CA ALA A 88 -8.99 -1.01 -15.14
C ALA A 88 -10.34 -0.32 -15.33
N ASP A 89 -10.93 -0.54 -16.49
CA ASP A 89 -12.26 0.01 -16.80
C ASP A 89 -13.32 -0.46 -15.81
N SER A 90 -13.14 -1.65 -15.25
CA SER A 90 -14.09 -2.20 -14.28
C SER A 90 -14.23 -1.36 -13.03
N MET A 91 -13.27 -0.49 -12.74
CA MET A 91 -13.35 0.40 -11.59
C MET A 91 -14.30 1.56 -11.81
N LYS A 92 -14.62 1.85 -13.05
CA LYS A 92 -15.59 2.89 -13.43
C LYS A 92 -15.28 4.23 -12.80
N ALA A 93 -14.01 4.55 -12.74
CA ALA A 93 -13.55 5.80 -12.14
C ALA A 93 -13.62 6.92 -13.18
N ASN A 94 -14.09 8.08 -12.76
CA ASN A 94 -14.09 9.25 -13.61
C ASN A 94 -12.88 10.11 -13.25
N LEU A 95 -11.82 9.93 -14.01
CA LEU A 95 -10.53 10.52 -13.70
C LEU A 95 -10.29 11.75 -14.53
N LEU A 96 -10.04 12.87 -13.85
CA LEU A 96 -9.77 14.14 -14.53
C LEU A 96 -8.39 14.64 -14.14
N VAL A 97 -7.72 15.25 -15.10
CA VAL A 97 -6.40 15.87 -14.86
C VAL A 97 -6.53 16.89 -13.74
N GLY A 98 -5.56 16.88 -12.84
CA GLY A 98 -5.54 17.77 -11.69
C GLY A 98 -6.20 17.23 -10.45
N GLN A 99 -6.97 16.16 -10.55
CA GLN A 99 -7.57 15.53 -9.37
C GLN A 99 -6.55 14.70 -8.62
N ARG A 100 -6.72 14.63 -7.31
CA ARG A 100 -5.82 13.90 -6.42
C ARG A 100 -6.52 12.70 -5.84
N TYR A 101 -5.79 11.60 -5.79
CA TYR A 101 -6.32 10.33 -5.30
C TYR A 101 -5.32 9.63 -4.41
N ARG A 102 -5.84 8.78 -3.56
CA ARG A 102 -5.06 7.79 -2.86
C ARG A 102 -5.29 6.47 -3.56
N PHE A 103 -4.25 5.94 -4.17
CA PHE A 103 -4.32 4.69 -4.90
C PHE A 103 -3.71 3.57 -4.07
N GLU A 104 -4.36 2.42 -4.07
CA GLU A 104 -3.72 1.21 -3.60
C GLU A 104 -3.20 0.52 -4.84
N VAL A 105 -1.88 0.39 -4.95
CA VAL A 105 -1.25 -0.14 -6.16
C VAL A 105 -0.49 -1.41 -5.86
N SER A 106 -0.44 -2.31 -6.85
CA SER A 106 0.43 -3.47 -6.78
C SER A 106 1.45 -3.39 -7.91
N VAL A 107 2.67 -3.81 -7.61
CA VAL A 107 3.74 -3.81 -8.59
C VAL A 107 3.64 -5.07 -9.43
N ARG A 108 3.50 -4.91 -10.72
CA ARG A 108 3.39 -6.00 -11.66
C ARG A 108 4.61 -6.08 -12.56
N LYS A 109 4.71 -7.17 -13.29
CA LYS A 109 5.83 -7.43 -14.16
C LYS A 109 6.05 -6.28 -15.13
N GLY A 110 7.32 -5.93 -15.37
CA GLY A 110 7.66 -4.85 -16.28
C GLY A 110 7.54 -3.47 -15.68
N GLY A 111 7.45 -3.38 -14.36
CA GLY A 111 7.35 -2.07 -13.71
C GLY A 111 5.99 -1.43 -13.84
N LEU A 112 4.95 -2.23 -14.08
CA LEU A 112 3.60 -1.69 -14.17
C LEU A 112 3.00 -1.56 -12.78
N LEU A 113 2.41 -0.41 -12.51
CA LEU A 113 1.67 -0.18 -11.27
C LEU A 113 0.20 -0.37 -11.56
N TYR A 114 -0.36 -1.43 -10.99
CA TYR A 114 -1.76 -1.76 -11.20
C TYR A 114 -2.58 -1.23 -10.03
N VAL A 115 -3.60 -0.42 -10.31
CA VAL A 115 -4.44 0.15 -9.26
C VAL A 115 -5.48 -0.87 -8.83
N GLU A 116 -5.38 -1.29 -7.55
CA GLU A 116 -6.33 -2.22 -6.96
C GLU A 116 -7.53 -1.50 -6.38
N ASN A 117 -7.32 -0.28 -5.91
CA ASN A 117 -8.37 0.53 -5.32
C ASN A 117 -7.98 1.99 -5.39
N LEU A 118 -8.96 2.87 -5.34
CA LEU A 118 -8.67 4.31 -5.36
C LEU A 118 -9.73 5.07 -4.56
N LYS A 119 -9.30 6.17 -3.99
CA LYS A 119 -10.16 7.03 -3.21
C LYS A 119 -9.80 8.48 -3.49
N LYS A 120 -10.77 9.29 -3.82
CA LYS A 120 -10.52 10.70 -4.10
C LYS A 120 -10.16 11.43 -2.81
N LEU A 121 -9.13 12.25 -2.89
CA LEU A 121 -8.70 13.07 -1.76
C LEU A 121 -9.46 14.38 -1.68
#